data_1e40830dd7b66e5faa9aa8085a0072ef
#
_entry.id   1e40830dd7b66e5faa9aa8085a0072ef
#
_cell.length_a   1.000
_cell.length_b   1.000
_cell.length_c   1.000
_cell.angle_alpha   90.00
_cell.angle_beta   90.00
_cell.angle_gamma   90.00
#
_symmetry.space_group_name_H-M   'P 1'
#
loop_
_entity.id
_entity.type
_entity.pdbx_description
1 polymer ?
#
loop_
_entity_poly.entity_id
_entity_poly.type
_entity_poly.pdbx_seq_one_letter_code
_entity_poly.pdbx_strand_id
1 'polypeptide(L)'
;MDCDKCSRKEEFGCLGCNNMQSGYWGEICEIKECCEGKKLEHCGLCPDFPCEMLREISFDEELGDDGERLLNAKKWADESRELSEKKLKNILLGVSLGVVFGAVLGAWQGMPAAFVVGGVVIGVGIALLLNF
;
A
#
# COMPACT_ATOMS: atom_id res chain seq x y z
N MET A 1 8.88 9.34 -0.96
CA MET A 1 9.69 10.16 -1.89
C MET A 1 10.10 9.26 -3.05
N ASP A 2 9.89 9.67 -4.29
CA ASP A 2 10.33 8.92 -5.47
C ASP A 2 11.84 9.14 -5.65
N CYS A 3 12.63 8.29 -5.01
CA CYS A 3 14.09 8.42 -5.00
C CYS A 3 14.72 8.34 -6.38
N ASP A 4 14.04 7.77 -7.36
CA ASP A 4 14.58 7.63 -8.72
C ASP A 4 14.47 8.92 -9.53
N LYS A 5 13.57 9.83 -9.11
CA LYS A 5 13.39 11.15 -9.72
C LYS A 5 13.98 12.31 -8.91
N CYS A 6 14.58 12.01 -7.77
CA CYS A 6 15.15 13.03 -6.90
C CYS A 6 16.43 13.61 -7.52
N SER A 7 16.40 14.90 -7.86
CA SER A 7 17.55 15.62 -8.43
C SER A 7 18.78 15.64 -7.51
N ARG A 8 18.57 15.53 -6.20
CA ARG A 8 19.65 15.55 -5.20
C ARG A 8 20.27 14.18 -4.94
N LYS A 9 19.70 13.08 -5.50
CA LYS A 9 20.18 11.71 -5.28
C LYS A 9 21.65 11.52 -5.67
N GLU A 10 22.03 12.02 -6.85
CA GLU A 10 23.39 11.91 -7.36
C GLU A 10 24.34 12.88 -6.66
N GLU A 11 23.90 14.10 -6.40
CA GLU A 11 24.70 15.15 -5.77
C GLU A 11 25.19 14.76 -4.36
N PHE A 12 24.34 14.11 -3.57
CA PHE A 12 24.64 13.73 -2.19
C PHE A 12 24.95 12.24 -2.02
N GLY A 13 25.03 11.45 -3.08
CA GLY A 13 25.23 9.99 -2.99
C GLY A 13 24.12 9.31 -2.17
N CYS A 14 22.90 9.82 -2.25
CA CYS A 14 21.78 9.37 -1.42
C CYS A 14 21.30 7.98 -1.83
N LEU A 15 21.29 7.05 -0.88
CA LEU A 15 20.81 5.67 -1.08
C LEU A 15 19.28 5.55 -1.01
N GLY A 16 18.57 6.64 -0.78
CA GLY A 16 17.13 6.67 -0.56
C GLY A 16 16.75 6.50 0.93
N CYS A 17 15.62 7.09 1.32
CA CYS A 17 15.19 7.18 2.72
C CYS A 17 15.09 5.82 3.43
N ASN A 18 14.75 4.76 2.72
CA ASN A 18 14.66 3.41 3.31
C ASN A 18 16.03 2.80 3.64
N ASN A 19 17.10 3.23 2.96
CA ASN A 19 18.43 2.66 3.07
C ASN A 19 19.40 3.53 3.85
N MET A 20 19.00 4.74 4.24
CA MET A 20 19.83 5.67 5.03
C MET A 20 19.34 5.70 6.47
N GLN A 21 20.29 5.71 7.43
CA GLN A 21 19.97 5.88 8.85
C GLN A 21 19.75 7.35 9.21
N SER A 22 20.42 8.26 8.52
CA SER A 22 20.30 9.71 8.69
C SER A 22 19.89 10.37 7.37
N GLY A 23 19.34 11.57 7.44
CA GLY A 23 19.14 12.41 6.26
C GLY A 23 20.47 12.74 5.55
N TYR A 24 20.43 13.16 4.30
CA TYR A 24 21.62 13.60 3.56
C TYR A 24 22.33 14.80 4.21
N TRP A 25 21.65 15.51 5.10
CA TRP A 25 22.19 16.61 5.92
C TRP A 25 22.92 16.14 7.18
N GLY A 26 23.03 14.82 7.42
CA GLY A 26 23.80 14.22 8.51
C GLY A 26 23.06 13.99 9.81
N GLU A 27 21.83 14.46 9.95
CA GLU A 27 20.99 14.31 11.14
C GLU A 27 19.88 13.27 10.94
N ILE A 28 19.26 12.84 12.04
CA ILE A 28 18.12 11.91 12.01
C ILE A 28 16.94 12.60 11.32
N CYS A 29 16.33 11.92 10.36
CA CYS A 29 15.13 12.41 9.70
C CYS A 29 13.90 12.15 10.56
N GLU A 30 13.36 13.19 11.18
CA GLU A 30 12.18 13.10 12.05
C GLU A 30 10.96 12.50 11.34
N ILE A 31 10.79 12.77 10.05
CA ILE A 31 9.71 12.18 9.24
C ILE A 31 9.87 10.67 9.13
N LYS A 32 11.10 10.19 8.90
CA LYS A 32 11.38 8.76 8.82
C LYS A 32 11.12 8.10 10.17
N GLU A 33 11.64 8.69 11.25
CA GLU A 33 11.44 8.19 12.61
C GLU A 33 9.94 8.13 12.96
N CYS A 34 9.17 9.14 12.60
CA CYS A 34 7.72 9.16 12.79
C CYS A 34 7.02 8.04 12.01
N CYS A 35 7.38 7.80 10.75
CA CYS A 35 6.81 6.73 9.94
C CYS A 35 7.15 5.35 10.49
N GLU A 36 8.41 5.12 10.87
CA GLU A 36 8.88 3.86 11.44
C GLU A 36 8.23 3.60 12.81
N GLY A 37 8.13 4.63 13.65
CA GLY A 37 7.45 4.54 14.95
C GLY A 37 5.97 4.19 14.84
N LYS A 38 5.29 4.68 13.80
CA LYS A 38 3.89 4.35 13.49
C LYS A 38 3.76 3.07 12.64
N LYS A 39 4.86 2.42 12.27
CA LYS A 39 4.90 1.23 11.38
C LYS A 39 4.20 1.46 10.05
N LEU A 40 4.38 2.62 9.47
CA LEU A 40 3.81 3.00 8.18
C LEU A 40 4.85 2.86 7.08
N GLU A 41 4.43 2.39 5.93
CA GLU A 41 5.28 2.29 4.74
C GLU A 41 5.67 3.68 4.20
N HIS A 42 4.74 4.64 4.28
CA HIS A 42 4.97 6.03 3.92
C HIS A 42 3.95 6.98 4.59
N CYS A 43 4.28 8.27 4.63
CA CYS A 43 3.44 9.29 5.29
C CYS A 43 2.02 9.41 4.74
N GLY A 44 1.80 9.09 3.47
CA GLY A 44 0.47 9.14 2.85
C GLY A 44 -0.55 8.18 3.48
N LEU A 45 -0.10 7.12 4.17
CA LEU A 45 -0.96 6.19 4.90
C LEU A 45 -1.26 6.65 6.34
N CYS A 46 -0.66 7.77 6.78
CA CYS A 46 -0.89 8.31 8.10
C CYS A 46 -2.30 8.93 8.20
N PRO A 47 -3.06 8.67 9.27
CA PRO A 47 -4.36 9.31 9.49
C PRO A 47 -4.24 10.84 9.65
N ASP A 48 -3.08 11.33 10.09
CA ASP A 48 -2.80 12.76 10.27
C ASP A 48 -2.23 13.42 9.00
N PHE A 49 -2.20 12.72 7.87
CA PHE A 49 -1.67 13.27 6.61
C PHE A 49 -2.61 14.30 5.98
N PRO A 50 -2.08 15.46 5.50
CA PRO A 50 -0.71 15.95 5.62
C PRO A 50 -0.46 16.61 6.98
N CYS A 51 0.47 16.06 7.78
CA CYS A 51 0.82 16.62 9.07
C CYS A 51 1.70 17.88 8.93
N GLU A 52 1.79 18.67 9.99
CA GLU A 52 2.53 19.93 10.00
C GLU A 52 4.02 19.72 9.75
N MET A 53 4.65 18.78 10.43
CA MET A 53 6.06 18.41 10.23
C MET A 53 6.40 18.12 8.76
N LEU A 54 5.54 17.35 8.06
CA LEU A 54 5.76 17.03 6.65
C LEU A 54 5.57 18.27 5.76
N ARG A 55 4.66 19.16 6.12
CA ARG A 55 4.45 20.44 5.39
C ARG A 55 5.61 21.39 5.58
N GLU A 56 6.08 21.57 6.81
CA GLU A 56 7.20 22.44 7.13
C GLU A 56 8.44 22.05 6.32
N ILE A 57 8.84 20.78 6.38
CA ILE A 57 10.02 20.32 5.64
C ILE A 57 9.80 20.29 4.11
N SER A 58 8.55 20.21 3.64
CA SER A 58 8.27 20.26 2.21
C SER A 58 8.42 21.66 1.61
N PHE A 59 8.18 22.68 2.42
CA PHE A 59 8.24 24.07 2.02
C PHE A 59 9.40 24.84 2.70
N ASP A 60 10.35 24.11 3.28
CA ASP A 60 11.56 24.68 3.83
C ASP A 60 12.40 25.35 2.72
N GLU A 61 13.04 26.48 3.01
CA GLU A 61 13.79 27.26 2.02
C GLU A 61 15.05 26.53 1.53
N GLU A 62 15.69 25.69 2.39
CA GLU A 62 16.95 25.01 2.07
C GLU A 62 16.75 23.54 1.72
N LEU A 63 15.86 22.84 2.45
CA LEU A 63 15.65 21.40 2.38
C LEU A 63 14.35 21.01 1.68
N GLY A 64 13.51 21.99 1.37
CA GLY A 64 12.21 21.80 0.75
C GLY A 64 12.27 21.34 -0.70
N ASP A 65 11.13 20.91 -1.18
CA ASP A 65 10.90 20.46 -2.56
C ASP A 65 9.60 21.04 -3.12
N ASP A 66 9.23 22.23 -2.68
CA ASP A 66 8.02 22.93 -3.09
C ASP A 66 6.74 22.09 -2.98
N GLY A 67 6.71 21.16 -2.02
CA GLY A 67 5.58 20.28 -1.76
C GLY A 67 5.55 19.01 -2.64
N GLU A 68 6.57 18.72 -3.44
CA GLU A 68 6.61 17.52 -4.29
C GLU A 68 6.46 16.23 -3.47
N ARG A 69 7.10 16.16 -2.30
CA ARG A 69 6.95 14.98 -1.40
C ARG A 69 5.53 14.79 -0.88
N LEU A 70 4.77 15.86 -0.69
CA LEU A 70 3.36 15.78 -0.31
C LEU A 70 2.53 15.17 -1.44
N LEU A 71 2.75 15.63 -2.67
CA LEU A 71 2.05 15.11 -3.85
C LEU A 71 2.37 13.63 -4.07
N ASN A 72 3.65 13.25 -3.94
CA ASN A 72 4.08 11.87 -4.10
C ASN A 72 3.51 10.96 -2.99
N ALA A 73 3.51 11.41 -1.74
CA ALA A 73 2.93 10.63 -0.63
C ALA A 73 1.43 10.42 -0.82
N LYS A 74 0.71 11.46 -1.29
CA LYS A 74 -0.72 11.36 -1.63
C LYS A 74 -0.95 10.36 -2.76
N LYS A 75 -0.17 10.45 -3.84
CA LYS A 75 -0.28 9.54 -4.98
C LYS A 75 -0.09 8.08 -4.55
N TRP A 76 0.92 7.78 -3.73
CA TRP A 76 1.14 6.42 -3.22
C TRP A 76 0.00 5.94 -2.33
N ALA A 77 -0.58 6.82 -1.51
CA ALA A 77 -1.76 6.48 -0.71
C ALA A 77 -2.95 6.11 -1.60
N ASP A 78 -3.19 6.87 -2.66
CA ASP A 78 -4.28 6.61 -3.61
C ASP A 78 -4.04 5.29 -4.38
N GLU A 79 -2.81 5.04 -4.85
CA GLU A 79 -2.43 3.78 -5.50
C GLU A 79 -2.59 2.56 -4.56
N SER A 80 -2.18 2.69 -3.30
CA SER A 80 -2.35 1.63 -2.29
C SER A 80 -3.82 1.33 -2.02
N ARG A 81 -4.66 2.36 -2.00
CA ARG A 81 -6.11 2.23 -1.82
C ARG A 81 -6.76 1.54 -3.00
N GLU A 82 -6.41 1.94 -4.24
CA GLU A 82 -6.91 1.30 -5.45
C GLU A 82 -6.52 -0.19 -5.53
N LEU A 83 -5.28 -0.52 -5.18
CA LEU A 83 -4.82 -1.92 -5.12
C LEU A 83 -5.61 -2.72 -4.10
N SER A 84 -5.85 -2.16 -2.92
CA SER A 84 -6.64 -2.79 -1.87
C SER A 84 -8.08 -3.04 -2.32
N GLU A 85 -8.72 -2.06 -2.97
CA GLU A 85 -10.07 -2.21 -3.51
C GLU A 85 -10.14 -3.27 -4.62
N LYS A 86 -9.17 -3.31 -5.53
CA LYS A 86 -9.10 -4.34 -6.56
C LYS A 86 -8.96 -5.73 -5.96
N LYS A 87 -8.07 -5.91 -4.97
CA LYS A 87 -7.92 -7.17 -4.25
C LYS A 87 -9.22 -7.61 -3.58
N LEU A 88 -9.91 -6.70 -2.91
CA LEU A 88 -11.19 -6.99 -2.27
C LEU A 88 -12.26 -7.40 -3.28
N LYS A 89 -12.38 -6.68 -4.39
CA LYS A 89 -13.34 -7.02 -5.47
C LYS A 89 -13.06 -8.41 -6.05
N ASN A 90 -11.79 -8.75 -6.29
CA ASN A 90 -11.41 -10.06 -6.81
C ASN A 90 -11.72 -11.18 -5.82
N ILE A 91 -11.48 -10.96 -4.53
CA ILE A 91 -11.83 -11.93 -3.48
C ILE A 91 -13.35 -12.14 -3.41
N LEU A 92 -14.13 -11.05 -3.41
CA LEU A 92 -15.59 -11.13 -3.39
C LEU A 92 -16.14 -11.85 -4.63
N LEU A 93 -15.57 -11.57 -5.82
CA LEU A 93 -15.97 -12.27 -7.04
C LEU A 93 -15.63 -13.76 -6.97
N GLY A 94 -14.46 -14.13 -6.49
CA GLY A 94 -14.05 -15.52 -6.32
C GLY A 94 -14.96 -16.28 -5.34
N VAL A 95 -15.30 -15.65 -4.21
CA VAL A 95 -16.23 -16.23 -3.22
C VAL A 95 -17.62 -16.42 -3.83
N SER A 96 -18.15 -15.41 -4.51
CA SER A 96 -19.51 -15.50 -5.11
C SER A 96 -19.60 -16.58 -6.18
N LEU A 97 -18.63 -16.67 -7.07
CA LEU A 97 -18.55 -17.73 -8.07
C LEU A 97 -18.42 -19.12 -7.41
N GLY A 98 -17.57 -19.24 -6.39
CA GLY A 98 -17.39 -20.48 -5.64
C GLY A 98 -18.66 -20.97 -4.97
N VAL A 99 -19.44 -20.06 -4.36
CA VAL A 99 -20.75 -20.39 -3.76
C VAL A 99 -21.73 -20.92 -4.82
N VAL A 100 -21.84 -20.21 -5.96
CA VAL A 100 -22.76 -20.62 -7.04
C VAL A 100 -22.38 -22.00 -7.59
N PHE A 101 -21.11 -22.20 -7.93
CA PHE A 101 -20.62 -23.50 -8.41
C PHE A 101 -20.82 -24.62 -7.39
N GLY A 102 -20.49 -24.36 -6.12
CA GLY A 102 -20.66 -25.33 -5.05
C GLY A 102 -22.13 -25.71 -4.84
N ALA A 103 -23.04 -24.74 -4.91
CA ALA A 103 -24.48 -24.98 -4.77
C ALA A 103 -25.02 -25.84 -5.93
N VAL A 104 -24.64 -25.54 -7.17
CA VAL A 104 -25.05 -26.31 -8.35
C VAL A 104 -24.56 -27.76 -8.30
N LEU A 105 -23.28 -27.96 -8.01
CA LEU A 105 -22.71 -29.31 -7.91
C LEU A 105 -23.27 -30.08 -6.72
N GLY A 106 -23.48 -29.40 -5.57
CA GLY A 106 -24.05 -30.02 -4.38
C GLY A 106 -25.51 -30.45 -4.57
N ALA A 107 -26.31 -29.67 -5.28
CA ALA A 107 -27.68 -30.02 -5.63
C ALA A 107 -27.75 -31.30 -6.48
N TRP A 108 -26.75 -31.51 -7.36
CA TRP A 108 -26.68 -32.70 -8.22
C TRP A 108 -26.35 -33.98 -7.43
N GLN A 109 -25.58 -33.85 -6.36
CA GLN A 109 -25.12 -34.98 -5.54
C GLN A 109 -25.89 -35.18 -4.24
N GLY A 110 -26.91 -34.36 -3.96
CA GLY A 110 -27.73 -34.48 -2.76
C GLY A 110 -27.05 -34.04 -1.44
N MET A 111 -25.88 -33.37 -1.52
CA MET A 111 -25.11 -32.88 -0.36
C MET A 111 -24.72 -31.39 -0.52
N PRO A 112 -25.66 -30.46 -0.62
CA PRO A 112 -25.37 -29.09 -1.00
C PRO A 112 -24.46 -28.35 -0.02
N ALA A 113 -24.57 -28.60 1.29
CA ALA A 113 -23.80 -27.84 2.28
C ALA A 113 -22.28 -28.07 2.20
N ALA A 114 -21.85 -29.30 1.99
CA ALA A 114 -20.42 -29.65 1.88
C ALA A 114 -19.78 -29.02 0.64
N PHE A 115 -20.49 -29.00 -0.48
CA PHE A 115 -20.00 -28.44 -1.74
C PHE A 115 -19.97 -26.92 -1.76
N VAL A 116 -20.87 -26.24 -1.06
CA VAL A 116 -20.84 -24.78 -0.89
C VAL A 116 -19.59 -24.37 -0.13
N VAL A 117 -19.26 -25.05 0.97
CA VAL A 117 -18.04 -24.76 1.74
C VAL A 117 -16.78 -25.01 0.89
N GLY A 118 -16.73 -26.14 0.18
CA GLY A 118 -15.64 -26.44 -0.75
C GLY A 118 -15.48 -25.38 -1.85
N GLY A 119 -16.59 -24.95 -2.45
CA GLY A 119 -16.61 -23.91 -3.48
C GLY A 119 -16.08 -22.55 -2.99
N VAL A 120 -16.43 -22.15 -1.77
CA VAL A 120 -15.90 -20.92 -1.15
C VAL A 120 -14.37 -21.00 -0.99
N VAL A 121 -13.86 -22.12 -0.44
CA VAL A 121 -12.41 -22.31 -0.24
C VAL A 121 -11.66 -22.27 -1.56
N ILE A 122 -12.15 -22.94 -2.59
CA ILE A 122 -11.53 -22.94 -3.92
C ILE A 122 -11.61 -21.53 -4.54
N GLY A 123 -12.75 -20.86 -4.44
CA GLY A 123 -12.94 -19.51 -4.97
C GLY A 123 -11.99 -18.48 -4.33
N VAL A 124 -11.81 -18.52 -3.02
CA VAL A 124 -10.83 -17.69 -2.32
C VAL A 124 -9.39 -18.04 -2.74
N GLY A 125 -9.07 -19.34 -2.83
CA GLY A 125 -7.76 -19.79 -3.27
C GLY A 125 -7.39 -19.30 -4.66
N ILE A 126 -8.29 -19.40 -5.63
CA ILE A 126 -8.08 -18.88 -6.99
C ILE A 126 -7.94 -17.36 -6.97
N ALA A 127 -8.78 -16.64 -6.23
CA ALA A 127 -8.71 -15.18 -6.14
C ALA A 127 -7.36 -14.70 -5.54
N LEU A 128 -6.82 -15.42 -4.57
CA LEU A 128 -5.50 -15.14 -4.01
C LEU A 128 -4.36 -15.41 -5.00
N LEU A 129 -4.44 -16.50 -5.78
CA LEU A 129 -3.44 -16.82 -6.80
C LEU A 129 -3.42 -15.82 -7.97
N LEU A 130 -4.58 -15.27 -8.35
CA LEU A 130 -4.67 -14.27 -9.42
C LEU A 130 -4.25 -12.86 -8.99
N ASN A 131 -4.03 -12.63 -7.70
CA ASN A 131 -3.59 -11.35 -7.13
C ASN A 131 -2.08 -11.31 -6.77
N PHE A 132 -1.33 -12.35 -7.16
CA PHE A 132 0.14 -12.37 -7.07
C PHE A 132 0.78 -11.80 -8.32
#